data_d97f86c5d523c7b899a1b1c2894607d4
#
_entry.id   d97f86c5d523c7b899a1b1c2894607d4
#
_cell.length_a   1.000
_cell.length_b   1.000
_cell.length_c   1.000
_cell.angle_alpha   90.00
_cell.angle_beta   90.00
_cell.angle_gamma   90.00
#
_symmetry.space_group_name_H-M   'P 1'
#
loop_
_entity.id
_entity.type
_entity.pdbx_description
1 polymer ?
#
loop_
_entity_poly.entity_id
_entity_poly.type
_entity_poly.pdbx_seq_one_letter_code
_entity_poly.pdbx_strand_id
1 'polypeptide(L)'
;NYAWWRARFAKMADYFDAYRIDHILGFFRIWAVPEGAKSALLGAFAPSLPYSTSEIRCEGFAFDEKEDVATDLSDDNALCLVYGEGFVPRISPFATEKYKALPKSQQEAFVRLHDNFYYRRHNAFWGATGAERLAKLIASTSMLACGEDLGMIPACVPQVMAEEQILSLE
;
A
#
# COMPACT_ATOMS: atom_id res chain seq x y z
N ASN A 1 -18.31 11.40 -3.64
CA ASN A 1 -19.71 11.21 -4.01
C ASN A 1 -19.91 9.89 -4.75
N TYR A 2 -20.58 8.92 -4.13
CA TYR A 2 -20.84 7.57 -4.68
C TYR A 2 -22.17 7.48 -5.49
N ALA A 3 -22.80 8.59 -5.83
CA ALA A 3 -24.12 8.59 -6.49
C ALA A 3 -24.13 7.81 -7.81
N TRP A 4 -23.08 7.96 -8.62
CA TRP A 4 -22.94 7.24 -9.89
C TRP A 4 -22.82 5.72 -9.66
N TRP A 5 -22.02 5.28 -8.69
CA TRP A 5 -21.89 3.88 -8.34
C TRP A 5 -23.20 3.29 -7.85
N ARG A 6 -23.93 4.01 -6.99
CA ARG A 6 -25.25 3.57 -6.50
C ARG A 6 -26.24 3.39 -7.64
N ALA A 7 -26.35 4.36 -8.54
CA ALA A 7 -27.24 4.25 -9.71
C ALA A 7 -26.86 3.07 -10.60
N ARG A 8 -25.56 2.83 -10.82
CA ARG A 8 -25.06 1.71 -11.62
C ARG A 8 -25.39 0.37 -10.97
N PHE A 9 -25.13 0.21 -9.67
CA PHE A 9 -25.42 -1.04 -8.97
C PHE A 9 -26.93 -1.32 -8.85
N ALA A 10 -27.75 -0.29 -8.57
CA ALA A 10 -29.20 -0.45 -8.60
C ALA A 10 -29.68 -0.99 -9.94
N LYS A 11 -29.10 -0.50 -11.05
CA LYS A 11 -29.47 -1.01 -12.39
C LYS A 11 -28.93 -2.42 -12.67
N MET A 12 -27.73 -2.73 -12.19
CA MET A 12 -27.16 -4.07 -12.34
C MET A 12 -27.95 -5.13 -11.56
N ALA A 13 -28.50 -4.79 -10.41
CA ALA A 13 -29.29 -5.68 -9.57
C ALA A 13 -30.60 -6.15 -10.26
N ASP A 14 -31.06 -5.47 -11.32
CA ASP A 14 -32.18 -5.96 -12.16
C ASP A 14 -31.82 -7.20 -12.98
N TYR A 15 -30.52 -7.50 -13.13
CA TYR A 15 -30.02 -8.55 -14.05
C TYR A 15 -29.11 -9.57 -13.39
N PHE A 16 -28.47 -9.24 -12.25
CA PHE A 16 -27.45 -10.06 -11.62
C PHE A 16 -27.68 -10.18 -10.12
N ASP A 17 -27.35 -11.33 -9.55
CA ASP A 17 -27.42 -11.63 -8.12
C ASP A 17 -26.09 -11.35 -7.39
N ALA A 18 -24.99 -11.27 -8.16
CA ALA A 18 -23.66 -11.04 -7.62
C ALA A 18 -22.81 -10.18 -8.58
N TYR A 19 -21.75 -9.55 -8.05
CA TYR A 19 -20.77 -8.81 -8.84
C TYR A 19 -19.35 -9.03 -8.33
N ARG A 20 -18.38 -8.93 -9.24
CA ARG A 20 -16.96 -8.99 -8.92
C ARG A 20 -16.39 -7.58 -8.82
N ILE A 21 -15.66 -7.33 -7.75
CA ILE A 21 -14.75 -6.20 -7.60
C ILE A 21 -13.37 -6.68 -8.02
N ASP A 22 -12.93 -6.23 -9.18
CA ASP A 22 -11.58 -6.48 -9.67
C ASP A 22 -10.58 -5.64 -8.87
N HIS A 23 -9.45 -6.25 -8.46
CA HIS A 23 -8.42 -5.62 -7.65
C HIS A 23 -8.96 -4.87 -6.41
N ILE A 24 -9.67 -5.57 -5.53
CA ILE A 24 -10.29 -4.97 -4.33
C ILE A 24 -9.26 -4.24 -3.44
N LEU A 25 -7.98 -4.62 -3.51
CA LEU A 25 -6.90 -3.95 -2.80
C LEU A 25 -6.80 -2.46 -3.13
N GLY A 26 -7.32 -2.03 -4.29
CA GLY A 26 -7.39 -0.62 -4.68
C GLY A 26 -8.25 0.26 -3.77
N PHE A 27 -9.17 -0.33 -2.99
CA PHE A 27 -9.94 0.40 -1.97
C PHE A 27 -9.12 0.74 -0.74
N PHE A 28 -8.07 -0.03 -0.48
CA PHE A 28 -7.15 0.14 0.64
C PHE A 28 -5.95 1.00 0.24
N ARG A 29 -5.29 0.64 -0.86
CA ARG A 29 -4.10 1.28 -1.40
C ARG A 29 -3.88 0.94 -2.87
N ILE A 30 -3.14 1.78 -3.57
CA ILE A 30 -2.66 1.49 -4.92
C ILE A 30 -1.16 1.73 -5.01
N TRP A 31 -0.49 1.04 -5.91
CA TRP A 31 0.90 1.32 -6.21
C TRP A 31 0.97 2.52 -7.17
N ALA A 32 1.55 3.61 -6.71
CA ALA A 32 1.70 4.84 -7.48
C ALA A 32 3.16 5.00 -7.93
N VAL A 33 3.37 5.12 -9.23
CA VAL A 33 4.69 5.37 -9.82
C VAL A 33 4.72 6.82 -10.26
N PRO A 34 5.73 7.62 -9.82
CA PRO A 34 5.87 9.00 -10.28
C PRO A 34 6.05 9.09 -11.79
N GLU A 35 5.44 10.11 -12.40
CA GLU A 35 5.66 10.39 -13.81
C GLU A 35 7.16 10.67 -14.08
N GLY A 36 7.71 10.05 -15.13
CA GLY A 36 9.12 10.15 -15.46
C GLY A 36 10.05 9.18 -14.71
N ALA A 37 9.52 8.36 -13.78
CA ALA A 37 10.35 7.34 -13.13
C ALA A 37 10.83 6.29 -14.13
N LYS A 38 12.13 5.96 -14.10
CA LYS A 38 12.73 4.94 -14.99
C LYS A 38 12.28 3.51 -14.68
N SER A 39 11.78 3.27 -13.48
CA SER A 39 11.38 1.95 -13.01
C SER A 39 10.13 2.03 -12.13
N ALA A 40 9.23 1.06 -12.27
CA ALA A 40 8.10 0.91 -11.36
C ALA A 40 8.54 0.63 -9.90
N LEU A 41 9.77 0.18 -9.67
CA LEU A 41 10.35 -0.02 -8.34
C LEU A 41 10.65 1.29 -7.59
N LEU A 42 10.53 2.45 -8.26
CA LEU A 42 10.60 3.79 -7.68
C LEU A 42 9.22 4.33 -7.27
N GLY A 43 8.19 3.49 -7.35
CA GLY A 43 6.87 3.79 -6.82
C GLY A 43 6.76 3.61 -5.30
N ALA A 44 5.61 3.99 -4.78
CA ALA A 44 5.20 3.76 -3.40
C ALA A 44 3.70 3.46 -3.31
N PHE A 45 3.26 2.82 -2.24
CA PHE A 45 1.83 2.68 -1.98
C PHE A 45 1.22 4.04 -1.62
N ALA A 46 0.06 4.33 -2.20
CA ALA A 46 -0.75 5.51 -1.93
C ALA A 46 -2.18 5.10 -1.48
N PRO A 47 -2.65 5.60 -0.33
CA PRO A 47 -1.96 6.44 0.63
C PRO A 47 -0.96 5.65 1.48
N SER A 48 0.11 6.31 1.93
CA SER A 48 1.09 5.77 2.88
C SER A 48 1.24 6.67 4.11
N LEU A 49 1.74 6.07 5.18
CA LEU A 49 2.21 6.74 6.39
C LEU A 49 3.75 6.78 6.34
N PRO A 50 4.37 7.84 5.78
CA PRO A 50 5.81 7.91 5.70
C PRO A 50 6.45 7.95 7.09
N TYR A 51 7.72 7.64 7.17
CA TYR A 51 8.52 7.83 8.36
C TYR A 51 9.12 9.24 8.38
N SER A 52 9.21 9.82 9.56
CA SER A 52 10.13 10.94 9.82
C SER A 52 11.55 10.42 10.01
N THR A 53 12.55 11.30 9.86
CA THR A 53 13.96 11.00 10.16
C THR A 53 14.13 10.44 11.57
N SER A 54 13.41 11.01 12.55
CA SER A 54 13.48 10.57 13.96
C SER A 54 12.92 9.15 14.15
N GLU A 55 11.80 8.81 13.50
CA GLU A 55 11.25 7.46 13.57
C GLU A 55 12.23 6.43 12.99
N ILE A 56 12.82 6.70 11.81
CA ILE A 56 13.79 5.80 11.19
C ILE A 56 14.98 5.53 12.13
N ARG A 57 15.50 6.59 12.74
CA ARG A 57 16.62 6.48 13.69
C ARG A 57 16.24 5.74 14.97
N CYS A 58 15.02 5.90 15.46
CA CYS A 58 14.50 5.15 16.61
C CYS A 58 14.40 3.63 16.33
N GLU A 59 14.19 3.21 15.08
CA GLU A 59 14.25 1.80 14.67
C GLU A 59 15.69 1.24 14.61
N GLY A 60 16.70 2.08 14.88
CA GLY A 60 18.11 1.71 14.95
C GLY A 60 18.87 1.84 13.63
N PHE A 61 18.25 2.36 12.59
CA PHE A 61 18.93 2.64 11.32
C PHE A 61 19.56 4.03 11.34
N ALA A 62 20.87 4.11 11.05
CA ALA A 62 21.65 5.36 11.03
C ALA A 62 21.36 6.16 9.76
N PHE A 63 20.11 6.60 9.64
CA PHE A 63 19.57 7.27 8.46
C PHE A 63 20.18 8.65 8.22
N ASP A 64 20.66 8.89 7.00
CA ASP A 64 21.10 10.18 6.48
C ASP A 64 20.30 10.53 5.21
N GLU A 65 19.56 11.63 5.27
CA GLU A 65 18.70 12.07 4.15
C GLU A 65 19.47 12.33 2.87
N LYS A 66 20.72 12.80 2.95
CA LYS A 66 21.54 13.10 1.76
C LYS A 66 22.09 11.84 1.10
N GLU A 67 22.31 10.81 1.90
CA GLU A 67 22.93 9.58 1.45
C GLU A 67 21.89 8.52 1.09
N ASP A 68 20.82 8.38 1.90
CA ASP A 68 19.92 7.24 1.82
C ASP A 68 18.69 7.46 0.97
N VAL A 69 18.37 8.73 0.64
CA VAL A 69 17.19 9.09 -0.13
C VAL A 69 17.54 9.31 -1.60
N ALA A 70 16.67 8.85 -2.49
CA ALA A 70 16.82 9.07 -3.91
C ALA A 70 16.86 10.57 -4.24
N THR A 71 17.89 10.99 -4.95
CA THR A 71 18.07 12.38 -5.38
C THR A 71 17.20 12.74 -6.56
N ASP A 72 16.84 11.76 -7.37
CA ASP A 72 15.97 11.90 -8.54
C ASP A 72 15.24 10.57 -8.87
N LEU A 73 14.36 10.61 -9.86
CA LEU A 73 13.55 9.47 -10.31
C LEU A 73 14.35 8.42 -11.12
N SER A 74 15.66 8.57 -11.23
CA SER A 74 16.56 7.61 -11.86
C SER A 74 17.54 6.95 -10.88
N ASP A 75 17.55 7.38 -9.61
CA ASP A 75 18.44 6.83 -8.58
C ASP A 75 17.91 5.47 -8.12
N ASP A 76 18.45 4.42 -8.69
CA ASP A 76 18.13 3.04 -8.38
C ASP A 76 18.97 2.44 -7.24
N ASN A 77 19.93 3.22 -6.70
CA ASN A 77 20.80 2.80 -5.61
C ASN A 77 20.37 3.30 -4.22
N ALA A 78 19.45 4.29 -4.16
CA ALA A 78 18.92 4.79 -2.89
C ALA A 78 18.15 3.71 -2.10
N LEU A 79 18.07 3.87 -0.79
CA LEU A 79 17.33 2.99 0.13
C LEU A 79 15.90 3.46 0.36
N CYS A 80 15.68 4.77 0.33
CA CYS A 80 14.40 5.42 0.59
C CYS A 80 14.02 6.40 -0.53
N LEU A 81 12.73 6.72 -0.59
CA LEU A 81 12.14 7.74 -1.46
C LEU A 81 11.49 8.81 -0.60
N VAL A 82 11.41 10.04 -1.11
CA VAL A 82 10.58 11.10 -0.52
C VAL A 82 9.10 10.79 -0.76
N TYR A 83 8.27 10.94 0.26
CA TYR A 83 6.82 10.81 0.18
C TYR A 83 6.15 11.86 1.09
N GLY A 84 5.54 12.88 0.50
CA GLY A 84 5.04 14.02 1.27
C GLY A 84 6.13 14.70 2.08
N GLU A 85 5.93 14.80 3.39
CA GLU A 85 6.91 15.41 4.32
C GLU A 85 7.84 14.38 4.99
N GLY A 86 7.89 13.15 4.49
CA GLY A 86 8.70 12.08 5.08
C GLY A 86 9.28 11.13 4.05
N PHE A 87 9.66 9.94 4.53
CA PHE A 87 10.40 8.97 3.75
C PHE A 87 9.73 7.61 3.77
N VAL A 88 9.81 6.92 2.63
CA VAL A 88 9.33 5.54 2.49
C VAL A 88 10.49 4.67 2.02
N PRO A 89 10.72 3.49 2.61
CA PRO A 89 11.68 2.53 2.09
C PRO A 89 11.30 2.14 0.66
N ARG A 90 12.29 1.95 -0.22
CA ARG A 90 12.01 1.35 -1.53
C ARG A 90 11.51 -0.08 -1.38
N ILE A 91 10.68 -0.54 -2.32
CA ILE A 91 10.13 -1.90 -2.30
C ILE A 91 11.22 -2.98 -2.47
N SER A 92 12.28 -2.69 -3.20
CA SER A 92 13.37 -3.64 -3.51
C SER A 92 14.75 -2.99 -3.34
N PRO A 93 15.19 -2.66 -2.10
CA PRO A 93 16.46 -2.00 -1.85
C PRO A 93 17.63 -2.99 -1.70
N PHE A 94 17.34 -4.26 -1.42
CA PHE A 94 18.32 -5.26 -0.95
C PHE A 94 19.38 -5.67 -1.98
N ALA A 95 19.13 -5.43 -3.27
CA ALA A 95 20.08 -5.70 -4.35
C ALA A 95 21.01 -4.50 -4.64
N THR A 96 20.75 -3.33 -4.05
CA THR A 96 21.56 -2.12 -4.27
C THR A 96 22.94 -2.26 -3.67
N GLU A 97 23.93 -1.61 -4.30
CA GLU A 97 25.30 -1.59 -3.78
C GLU A 97 25.37 -0.85 -2.44
N LYS A 98 24.51 0.16 -2.27
CA LYS A 98 24.41 0.89 -1.00
C LYS A 98 23.97 -0.01 0.14
N TYR A 99 22.91 -0.81 -0.03
CA TYR A 99 22.47 -1.76 0.99
C TYR A 99 23.55 -2.79 1.33
N LYS A 100 24.20 -3.35 0.31
CA LYS A 100 25.28 -4.35 0.49
C LYS A 100 26.49 -3.79 1.23
N ALA A 101 26.78 -2.50 1.07
CA ALA A 101 27.88 -1.82 1.74
C ALA A 101 27.59 -1.47 3.22
N LEU A 102 26.36 -1.56 3.67
CA LEU A 102 26.00 -1.29 5.07
C LEU A 102 26.63 -2.33 6.01
N PRO A 103 27.07 -1.91 7.22
CA PRO A 103 27.40 -2.84 8.29
C PRO A 103 26.23 -3.79 8.56
N LYS A 104 26.49 -5.04 8.95
CA LYS A 104 25.46 -6.06 9.17
C LYS A 104 24.36 -5.61 10.13
N SER A 105 24.72 -4.93 11.22
CA SER A 105 23.75 -4.37 12.17
C SER A 105 22.80 -3.35 11.54
N GLN A 106 23.29 -2.54 10.57
CA GLN A 106 22.49 -1.57 9.84
C GLN A 106 21.60 -2.25 8.77
N GLN A 107 22.09 -3.30 8.12
CA GLN A 107 21.27 -4.12 7.24
C GLN A 107 20.09 -4.73 8.01
N GLU A 108 20.33 -5.30 9.19
CA GLU A 108 19.28 -5.87 10.04
C GLU A 108 18.29 -4.81 10.55
N ALA A 109 18.76 -3.62 10.92
CA ALA A 109 17.89 -2.49 11.29
C ALA A 109 17.02 -2.04 10.12
N PHE A 110 17.60 -1.93 8.92
CA PHE A 110 16.86 -1.56 7.72
C PHE A 110 15.83 -2.62 7.31
N VAL A 111 16.14 -3.91 7.44
CA VAL A 111 15.17 -4.99 7.19
C VAL A 111 13.97 -4.87 8.14
N ARG A 112 14.20 -4.63 9.44
CA ARG A 112 13.08 -4.44 10.38
C ARG A 112 12.22 -3.22 10.02
N LEU A 113 12.84 -2.10 9.65
CA LEU A 113 12.16 -0.90 9.19
C LEU A 113 11.30 -1.18 7.94
N HIS A 114 11.89 -1.85 6.95
CA HIS A 114 11.24 -2.23 5.71
C HIS A 114 10.05 -3.17 5.96
N ASP A 115 10.24 -4.23 6.74
CA ASP A 115 9.17 -5.18 7.08
C ASP A 115 8.03 -4.51 7.86
N ASN A 116 8.37 -3.63 8.81
CA ASN A 116 7.35 -2.86 9.51
C ASN A 116 6.56 -1.98 8.54
N PHE A 117 7.25 -1.29 7.62
CA PHE A 117 6.60 -0.42 6.64
C PHE A 117 5.62 -1.18 5.75
N TYR A 118 6.05 -2.27 5.12
CA TYR A 118 5.26 -2.97 4.10
C TYR A 118 4.20 -3.90 4.68
N TYR A 119 4.39 -4.44 5.90
CA TYR A 119 3.53 -5.50 6.42
C TYR A 119 2.75 -5.14 7.69
N ARG A 120 3.08 -4.03 8.38
CA ARG A 120 2.48 -3.72 9.70
C ARG A 120 1.99 -2.29 9.86
N ARG A 121 2.85 -1.30 9.59
CA ARG A 121 2.62 0.11 9.87
C ARG A 121 1.26 0.63 9.39
N HIS A 122 0.82 0.17 8.25
CA HIS A 122 -0.36 0.70 7.57
C HIS A 122 -1.66 -0.05 7.87
N ASN A 123 -1.63 -1.21 8.55
CA ASN A 123 -2.80 -2.07 8.66
C ASN A 123 -4.03 -1.36 9.24
N ALA A 124 -3.88 -0.62 10.34
CA ALA A 124 -5.00 0.12 10.94
C ALA A 124 -5.51 1.23 10.00
N PHE A 125 -4.60 1.97 9.38
CA PHE A 125 -4.93 3.07 8.48
C PHE A 125 -5.60 2.59 7.19
N TRP A 126 -5.02 1.59 6.52
CA TRP A 126 -5.61 1.02 5.31
C TRP A 126 -6.91 0.28 5.60
N GLY A 127 -6.99 -0.44 6.74
CA GLY A 127 -8.21 -1.11 7.18
C GLY A 127 -9.38 -0.15 7.36
N ALA A 128 -9.17 0.95 8.09
CA ALA A 128 -10.19 1.98 8.27
C ALA A 128 -10.61 2.63 6.94
N THR A 129 -9.63 2.93 6.06
CA THR A 129 -9.89 3.53 4.74
C THR A 129 -10.67 2.57 3.83
N GLY A 130 -10.27 1.31 3.79
CA GLY A 130 -10.93 0.27 3.00
C GLY A 130 -12.36 0.01 3.47
N ALA A 131 -12.54 -0.18 4.77
CA ALA A 131 -13.85 -0.40 5.39
C ALA A 131 -14.81 0.75 5.07
N GLU A 132 -14.40 2.02 5.27
CA GLU A 132 -15.26 3.17 4.97
C GLU A 132 -15.70 3.21 3.49
N ARG A 133 -14.80 2.90 2.57
CA ARG A 133 -15.08 2.93 1.13
C ARG A 133 -15.95 1.77 0.69
N LEU A 134 -15.64 0.56 1.16
CA LEU A 134 -16.38 -0.66 0.82
C LEU A 134 -17.78 -0.65 1.42
N ALA A 135 -17.96 -0.28 2.69
CA ALA A 135 -19.27 -0.15 3.31
C ALA A 135 -20.23 0.72 2.49
N LYS A 136 -19.75 1.86 1.96
CA LYS A 136 -20.56 2.75 1.10
C LYS A 136 -20.97 2.09 -0.22
N LEU A 137 -20.13 1.21 -0.75
CA LEU A 137 -20.39 0.51 -1.99
C LEU A 137 -21.35 -0.66 -1.76
N ILE A 138 -21.09 -1.50 -0.76
CA ILE A 138 -21.90 -2.66 -0.39
C ILE A 138 -23.33 -2.23 -0.02
N ALA A 139 -23.48 -1.19 0.78
CA ALA A 139 -24.79 -0.65 1.17
C ALA A 139 -25.63 -0.11 0.00
N SER A 140 -25.07 -0.03 -1.21
CA SER A 140 -25.77 0.51 -2.38
C SER A 140 -26.52 -0.54 -3.22
N THR A 141 -26.42 -1.82 -2.86
CA THR A 141 -27.05 -2.92 -3.62
C THR A 141 -27.31 -4.13 -2.73
N SER A 142 -28.26 -4.98 -3.13
CA SER A 142 -28.50 -6.29 -2.54
C SER A 142 -27.72 -7.44 -3.19
N MET A 143 -26.99 -7.16 -4.24
CA MET A 143 -26.16 -8.18 -4.91
C MET A 143 -25.01 -8.64 -4.01
N LEU A 144 -24.68 -9.93 -4.09
CA LEU A 144 -23.51 -10.48 -3.41
C LEU A 144 -22.21 -9.89 -3.99
N ALA A 145 -21.34 -9.36 -3.14
CA ALA A 145 -20.04 -8.87 -3.54
C ALA A 145 -18.98 -9.98 -3.47
N CYS A 146 -18.17 -10.08 -4.52
CA CYS A 146 -16.99 -10.94 -4.57
C CYS A 146 -15.77 -10.06 -4.89
N GLY A 147 -14.73 -10.14 -4.08
CA GLY A 147 -13.52 -9.32 -4.25
C GLY A 147 -12.34 -10.15 -4.71
N GLU A 148 -11.61 -9.64 -5.71
CA GLU A 148 -10.32 -10.21 -6.08
C GLU A 148 -9.22 -9.60 -5.19
N ASP A 149 -8.66 -10.41 -4.30
CA ASP A 149 -7.66 -10.03 -3.31
C ASP A 149 -6.30 -10.70 -3.55
N LEU A 150 -5.86 -10.71 -4.81
CA LEU A 150 -4.60 -11.32 -5.21
C LEU A 150 -3.38 -10.38 -5.04
N GLY A 151 -2.21 -10.97 -4.80
CA GLY A 151 -0.92 -10.29 -4.75
C GLY A 151 -0.39 -10.05 -3.34
N MET A 152 0.17 -8.88 -3.08
CA MET A 152 0.69 -8.50 -1.76
C MET A 152 -0.45 -8.00 -0.87
N ILE A 153 -1.10 -8.92 -0.16
CA ILE A 153 -2.33 -8.65 0.60
C ILE A 153 -1.97 -8.11 2.00
N PRO A 154 -2.38 -6.87 2.36
CA PRO A 154 -2.25 -6.38 3.74
C PRO A 154 -3.09 -7.21 4.72
N ALA A 155 -2.59 -7.40 5.93
CA ALA A 155 -3.27 -8.24 6.93
C ALA A 155 -4.68 -7.73 7.33
N CYS A 156 -4.97 -6.44 7.12
CA CYS A 156 -6.30 -5.88 7.38
C CYS A 156 -7.35 -6.27 6.32
N VAL A 157 -6.95 -6.69 5.12
CA VAL A 157 -7.89 -6.94 4.00
C VAL A 157 -8.86 -8.08 4.28
N PRO A 158 -8.41 -9.30 4.66
CA PRO A 158 -9.33 -10.40 4.94
C PRO A 158 -10.32 -10.06 6.06
N GLN A 159 -9.89 -9.33 7.08
CA GLN A 159 -10.78 -8.91 8.16
C GLN A 159 -11.88 -7.97 7.65
N VAL A 160 -11.51 -6.92 6.92
CA VAL A 160 -12.48 -5.96 6.36
C VAL A 160 -13.43 -6.65 5.38
N MET A 161 -12.93 -7.55 4.53
CA MET A 161 -13.80 -8.30 3.61
C MET A 161 -14.81 -9.16 4.37
N ALA A 162 -14.39 -9.83 5.45
CA ALA A 162 -15.30 -10.63 6.28
C ALA A 162 -16.35 -9.77 6.99
N GLU A 163 -15.95 -8.63 7.56
CA GLU A 163 -16.86 -7.68 8.21
C GLU A 163 -17.90 -7.10 7.25
N GLU A 164 -17.50 -6.79 6.02
CA GLU A 164 -18.37 -6.28 4.94
C GLU A 164 -19.10 -7.39 4.15
N GLN A 165 -18.94 -8.66 4.53
CA GLN A 165 -19.56 -9.84 3.88
C GLN A 165 -19.19 -9.96 2.38
N ILE A 166 -17.95 -9.66 2.04
CA ILE A 166 -17.40 -9.78 0.69
C ILE A 166 -16.70 -11.14 0.58
N LEU A 167 -17.06 -11.95 -0.42
CA LEU A 167 -16.39 -13.21 -0.69
C LEU A 167 -15.03 -12.96 -1.36
N SER A 168 -13.99 -13.65 -0.87
CA SER A 168 -12.70 -13.72 -1.57
C SER A 168 -12.81 -14.58 -2.82
N LEU A 169 -12.13 -14.17 -3.88
CA LEU A 169 -11.95 -14.96 -5.11
C LEU A 169 -10.47 -15.32 -5.18
N GLU A 170 -10.15 -16.53 -4.79
CA GLU A 170 -8.83 -17.14 -4.94
C GLU A 170 -8.52 -17.49 -6.40
#